data_7bbdda2a4b0746195c8a60dc2f972156
#
_entry.id   7bbdda2a4b0746195c8a60dc2f972156
#
_cell.length_a   1.000
_cell.length_b   1.000
_cell.length_c   1.000
_cell.angle_alpha   90.00
_cell.angle_beta   90.00
_cell.angle_gamma   90.00
#
_symmetry.space_group_name_H-M   'P 1'
#
loop_
_entity.id
_entity.type
_entity.pdbx_description
1 polymer ?
#
loop_
_entity_poly.entity_id
_entity_poly.type
_entity_poly.pdbx_seq_one_letter_code
_entity_poly.pdbx_strand_id
1 'polypeptide(L)'
;MEQHETEAALLPNIANQMRSLLSNLYLAASQVIPPEQREQDPALDAKAAILEQSFFRLLRLVNSMSAAEYLSDSQTLSLRDADLVKLVSEVCESSADLAEQLGIQLKFVCAMDRRVCANHSAAVEQML
;
A
#
# COMPACT_ATOMS: atom_id res chain seq x y z
N MET A 1 -16.81 -0.25 28.41
CA MET A 1 -15.38 0.01 28.23
C MET A 1 -14.65 -1.22 27.69
N GLU A 2 -14.78 -2.39 28.27
CA GLU A 2 -14.11 -3.62 27.77
C GLU A 2 -14.51 -4.07 26.36
N GLN A 3 -15.72 -3.82 25.89
CA GLN A 3 -16.15 -4.20 24.54
C GLN A 3 -15.48 -3.34 23.45
N HIS A 4 -15.28 -2.05 23.68
CA HIS A 4 -14.59 -1.16 22.74
C HIS A 4 -13.08 -1.46 22.61
N GLU A 5 -12.43 -1.85 23.70
CA GLU A 5 -11.01 -2.25 23.67
C GLU A 5 -10.81 -3.59 22.92
N THR A 6 -11.76 -4.50 23.05
CA THR A 6 -11.71 -5.79 22.34
C THR A 6 -11.95 -5.63 20.83
N GLU A 7 -12.86 -4.74 20.43
CA GLU A 7 -13.11 -4.43 19.01
C GLU A 7 -11.94 -3.70 18.36
N ALA A 8 -11.30 -2.75 19.07
CA ALA A 8 -10.14 -2.01 18.57
C ALA A 8 -8.91 -2.90 18.31
N ALA A 9 -8.75 -3.99 19.05
CA ALA A 9 -7.65 -4.94 18.85
C ALA A 9 -7.93 -6.00 17.76
N LEU A 10 -9.20 -6.23 17.41
CA LEU A 10 -9.58 -7.26 16.43
C LEU A 10 -9.30 -6.84 14.98
N LEU A 11 -9.59 -5.61 14.60
CA LEU A 11 -9.46 -5.13 13.22
C LEU A 11 -8.01 -5.14 12.71
N PRO A 12 -6.98 -4.66 13.45
CA PRO A 12 -5.59 -4.75 13.00
C PRO A 12 -5.13 -6.18 12.78
N ASN A 13 -5.57 -7.09 13.65
CA ASN A 13 -5.23 -8.50 13.52
C ASN A 13 -5.88 -9.12 12.27
N ILE A 14 -7.14 -8.80 12.01
CA ILE A 14 -7.85 -9.23 10.79
C ILE A 14 -7.17 -8.66 9.55
N ALA A 15 -6.83 -7.38 9.52
CA ALA A 15 -6.14 -6.76 8.38
C ALA A 15 -4.78 -7.42 8.10
N ASN A 16 -4.00 -7.73 9.15
CA ASN A 16 -2.72 -8.43 9.01
C ASN A 16 -2.90 -9.86 8.48
N GLN A 17 -3.90 -10.59 8.98
CA GLN A 17 -4.24 -11.91 8.47
C GLN A 17 -4.68 -11.85 7.01
N MET A 18 -5.50 -10.88 6.62
CA MET A 18 -5.92 -10.67 5.24
C MET A 18 -4.74 -10.38 4.32
N ARG A 19 -3.78 -9.53 4.72
CA ARG A 19 -2.55 -9.29 3.95
C ARG A 19 -1.75 -10.56 3.74
N SER A 20 -1.58 -11.36 4.79
CA SER A 20 -0.86 -12.63 4.71
C SER A 20 -1.53 -13.61 3.74
N LEU A 21 -2.85 -13.75 3.82
CA LEU A 21 -3.61 -14.61 2.91
C LEU A 21 -3.56 -14.12 1.47
N LEU A 22 -3.68 -12.82 1.24
CA LEU A 22 -3.55 -12.22 -0.08
C LEU A 22 -2.15 -12.45 -0.67
N SER A 23 -1.09 -12.28 0.13
CA SER A 23 0.29 -12.55 -0.31
C SER A 23 0.47 -14.01 -0.71
N ASN A 24 -0.07 -14.95 0.06
CA ASN A 24 -0.01 -16.37 -0.26
C ASN A 24 -0.79 -16.69 -1.56
N LEU A 25 -1.96 -16.08 -1.75
CA LEU A 25 -2.73 -16.24 -2.98
C LEU A 25 -1.99 -15.71 -4.20
N TYR A 26 -1.34 -14.55 -4.06
CA TYR A 26 -0.55 -13.96 -5.15
C TYR A 26 0.65 -14.84 -5.52
N LEU A 27 1.38 -15.34 -4.53
CA LEU A 27 2.50 -16.25 -4.75
C LEU A 27 2.04 -17.55 -5.42
N ALA A 28 0.94 -18.13 -4.98
CA ALA A 28 0.38 -19.34 -5.58
C ALA A 28 -0.06 -19.08 -7.04
N ALA A 29 -0.72 -17.97 -7.30
CA ALA A 29 -1.15 -17.58 -8.65
C ALA A 29 0.06 -17.39 -9.58
N SER A 30 1.14 -16.75 -9.12
CA SER A 30 2.37 -16.54 -9.88
C SER A 30 3.08 -17.85 -10.23
N GLN A 31 2.94 -18.87 -9.37
CA GLN A 31 3.50 -20.20 -9.65
C GLN A 31 2.64 -21.01 -10.64
N VAL A 32 1.32 -20.83 -10.59
CA VAL A 32 0.36 -21.52 -11.50
C VAL A 32 0.37 -20.91 -12.89
N ILE A 33 0.60 -19.60 -12.99
CA ILE A 33 0.62 -18.85 -14.24
C ILE A 33 1.97 -18.13 -14.36
N PRO A 34 3.05 -18.84 -14.68
CA PRO A 34 4.36 -18.25 -14.82
C PRO A 34 4.44 -17.31 -16.04
N PRO A 35 5.33 -16.30 -16.01
CA PRO A 35 5.46 -15.31 -17.08
C PRO A 35 5.65 -15.91 -18.47
N GLU A 36 6.41 -17.00 -18.59
CA GLU A 36 6.70 -17.66 -19.84
C GLU A 36 5.44 -18.24 -20.52
N GLN A 37 4.47 -18.67 -19.75
CA GLN A 37 3.19 -19.15 -20.30
C GLN A 37 2.29 -17.99 -20.72
N ARG A 38 2.37 -16.86 -20.01
CA ARG A 38 1.62 -15.64 -20.34
C ARG A 38 2.05 -15.06 -21.68
N GLU A 39 3.36 -15.06 -21.96
CA GLU A 39 3.91 -14.57 -23.25
C GLU A 39 3.41 -15.40 -24.44
N GLN A 40 3.11 -16.68 -24.22
CA GLN A 40 2.69 -17.61 -25.29
C GLN A 40 1.17 -17.64 -25.50
N ASP A 41 0.38 -17.22 -24.51
CA ASP A 41 -1.09 -17.26 -24.57
C ASP A 41 -1.71 -15.91 -24.12
N PRO A 42 -2.10 -15.05 -25.07
CA PRO A 42 -2.74 -13.77 -24.77
C PRO A 42 -4.04 -13.88 -23.98
N ALA A 43 -4.77 -14.99 -24.10
CA ALA A 43 -6.00 -15.19 -23.35
C ALA A 43 -5.70 -15.52 -21.89
N LEU A 44 -4.62 -16.24 -21.64
CA LEU A 44 -4.11 -16.53 -20.31
C LEU A 44 -3.55 -15.25 -19.67
N ASP A 45 -2.81 -14.45 -20.40
CA ASP A 45 -2.27 -13.17 -19.93
C ASP A 45 -3.39 -12.21 -19.52
N ALA A 46 -4.45 -12.09 -20.31
CA ALA A 46 -5.62 -11.27 -19.98
C ALA A 46 -6.29 -11.72 -18.65
N LYS A 47 -6.40 -13.04 -18.42
CA LYS A 47 -6.95 -13.58 -17.16
C LYS A 47 -6.03 -13.33 -15.98
N ALA A 48 -4.71 -13.50 -16.17
CA ALA A 48 -3.71 -13.18 -15.16
C ALA A 48 -3.74 -11.69 -14.77
N ALA A 49 -3.86 -10.80 -15.75
CA ALA A 49 -3.99 -9.36 -15.50
C ALA A 49 -5.23 -9.01 -14.67
N ILE A 50 -6.37 -9.66 -14.91
CA ILE A 50 -7.59 -9.48 -14.10
C ILE A 50 -7.36 -9.96 -12.66
N LEU A 51 -6.69 -11.10 -12.48
CA LEU A 51 -6.36 -11.65 -11.18
C LEU A 51 -5.45 -10.69 -10.39
N GLU A 52 -4.37 -10.21 -11.01
CA GLU A 52 -3.45 -9.24 -10.44
C GLU A 52 -4.15 -7.93 -10.07
N GLN A 53 -4.97 -7.39 -10.96
CA GLN A 53 -5.75 -6.18 -10.68
C GLN A 53 -6.68 -6.38 -9.48
N SER A 54 -7.31 -7.54 -9.37
CA SER A 54 -8.21 -7.87 -8.25
C SER A 54 -7.44 -7.99 -6.94
N PHE A 55 -6.25 -8.61 -6.99
CA PHE A 55 -5.34 -8.71 -5.86
C PHE A 55 -4.94 -7.32 -5.32
N PHE A 56 -4.46 -6.43 -6.19
CA PHE A 56 -4.05 -5.09 -5.78
C PHE A 56 -5.22 -4.24 -5.29
N ARG A 57 -6.43 -4.41 -5.84
CA ARG A 57 -7.64 -3.76 -5.32
C ARG A 57 -7.99 -4.24 -3.90
N LEU A 58 -7.91 -5.53 -3.64
CA LEU A 58 -8.14 -6.09 -2.31
C LEU A 58 -7.07 -5.63 -1.31
N LEU A 59 -5.80 -5.64 -1.71
CA LEU A 59 -4.71 -5.15 -0.87
C LEU A 59 -4.90 -3.67 -0.50
N ARG A 60 -5.29 -2.85 -1.48
CA ARG A 60 -5.63 -1.43 -1.25
C ARG A 60 -6.78 -1.27 -0.27
N LEU A 61 -7.83 -2.08 -0.41
CA LEU A 61 -8.98 -2.05 0.50
C LEU A 61 -8.56 -2.40 1.94
N VAL A 62 -7.76 -3.46 2.13
CA VAL A 62 -7.24 -3.86 3.44
C VAL A 62 -6.37 -2.76 4.05
N ASN A 63 -5.52 -2.12 3.25
CA ASN A 63 -4.70 -1.00 3.72
C ASN A 63 -5.56 0.21 4.11
N SER A 64 -6.61 0.51 3.34
CA SER A 64 -7.55 1.60 3.65
C SER A 64 -8.35 1.32 4.93
N MET A 65 -8.73 0.07 5.19
CA MET A 65 -9.38 -0.32 6.46
C MET A 65 -8.45 -0.07 7.65
N SER A 66 -7.18 -0.47 7.55
CA SER A 66 -6.20 -0.25 8.62
C SER A 66 -5.93 1.23 8.85
N ALA A 67 -5.90 2.04 7.79
CA ALA A 67 -5.74 3.49 7.91
C ALA A 67 -6.96 4.16 8.56
N ALA A 68 -8.17 3.77 8.18
CA ALA A 68 -9.40 4.30 8.74
C ALA A 68 -9.51 4.00 10.24
N GLU A 69 -9.10 2.82 10.66
CA GLU A 69 -9.04 2.44 12.08
C GLU A 69 -8.03 3.29 12.85
N TYR A 70 -6.81 3.40 12.33
CA TYR A 70 -5.76 4.23 12.94
C TYR A 70 -6.21 5.69 13.11
N LEU A 71 -6.91 6.25 12.11
CA LEU A 71 -7.45 7.61 12.18
C LEU A 71 -8.67 7.74 13.10
N SER A 72 -9.46 6.68 13.26
CA SER A 72 -10.63 6.65 14.12
C SER A 72 -10.25 6.58 15.61
N ASP A 73 -9.22 5.83 15.95
CA ASP A 73 -8.77 5.63 17.33
C ASP A 73 -7.93 6.82 17.83
N SER A 74 -7.28 7.54 16.95
CA SER A 74 -6.54 8.75 17.27
C SER A 74 -7.50 9.94 17.40
N GLN A 75 -8.08 10.15 18.58
CA GLN A 75 -8.89 11.35 18.88
C GLN A 75 -8.15 12.68 18.65
N THR A 76 -6.84 12.64 18.51
CA THR A 76 -6.00 13.77 18.08
C THR A 76 -4.86 13.27 17.22
N LEU A 77 -4.87 13.59 15.94
CA LEU A 77 -3.70 13.45 15.06
C LEU A 77 -2.54 14.23 15.67
N SER A 78 -1.54 13.52 16.16
CA SER A 78 -0.32 14.13 16.67
C SER A 78 0.47 14.73 15.52
N LEU A 79 0.29 16.01 15.25
CA LEU A 79 1.07 16.75 14.27
C LEU A 79 2.47 17.03 14.82
N ARG A 80 3.48 16.80 13.98
CA ARG A 80 4.88 17.12 14.27
C ARG A 80 5.47 17.91 13.12
N ASP A 81 6.39 18.81 13.44
CA ASP A 81 7.14 19.51 12.41
C ASP A 81 8.07 18.52 11.71
N ALA A 82 7.80 18.26 10.45
CA ALA A 82 8.57 17.38 9.61
C ALA A 82 8.71 17.95 8.19
N ASP A 83 9.79 17.57 7.52
CA ASP A 83 10.07 18.01 6.15
C ASP A 83 9.22 17.18 5.17
N LEU A 84 8.19 17.80 4.62
CA LEU A 84 7.27 17.17 3.68
C LEU A 84 7.97 16.79 2.36
N VAL A 85 8.90 17.61 1.89
CA VAL A 85 9.63 17.32 0.64
C VAL A 85 10.47 16.07 0.80
N LYS A 86 11.18 15.95 1.92
CA LYS A 86 11.97 14.77 2.26
C LYS A 86 11.09 13.53 2.37
N LEU A 87 9.96 13.61 3.07
CA LEU A 87 9.03 12.50 3.24
C LEU A 87 8.52 11.97 1.90
N VAL A 88 8.07 12.85 1.00
CA VAL A 88 7.58 12.47 -0.33
C VAL A 88 8.70 11.89 -1.19
N SER A 89 9.92 12.46 -1.13
CA SER A 89 11.09 11.92 -1.82
C SER A 89 11.42 10.51 -1.39
N GLU A 90 11.43 10.25 -0.08
CA GLU A 90 11.70 8.92 0.48
C GLU A 90 10.66 7.87 0.03
N VAL A 91 9.38 8.23 -0.02
CA VAL A 91 8.32 7.35 -0.54
C VAL A 91 8.52 7.06 -2.03
N CYS A 92 8.86 8.08 -2.83
CA CYS A 92 9.14 7.91 -4.25
C CYS A 92 10.38 7.04 -4.48
N GLU A 93 11.46 7.24 -3.73
CA GLU A 93 12.69 6.45 -3.81
C GLU A 93 12.43 4.98 -3.46
N SER A 94 11.71 4.73 -2.38
CA SER A 94 11.37 3.35 -1.96
C SER A 94 10.46 2.62 -2.95
N SER A 95 9.70 3.37 -3.75
CA SER A 95 8.80 2.81 -4.77
C SER A 95 9.46 2.71 -6.16
N ALA A 96 10.61 3.36 -6.37
CA ALA A 96 11.26 3.46 -7.68
C ALA A 96 11.65 2.10 -8.25
N ASP A 97 12.23 1.22 -7.43
CA ASP A 97 12.66 -0.12 -7.86
C ASP A 97 11.48 -0.98 -8.33
N LEU A 98 10.36 -0.90 -7.62
CA LEU A 98 9.14 -1.62 -7.99
C LEU A 98 8.53 -1.05 -9.28
N ALA A 99 8.52 0.27 -9.42
CA ALA A 99 8.02 0.95 -10.61
C ALA A 99 8.86 0.57 -11.85
N GLU A 100 10.20 0.52 -11.71
CA GLU A 100 11.10 0.13 -12.78
C GLU A 100 10.87 -1.32 -13.25
N GLN A 101 10.65 -2.24 -12.33
CA GLN A 101 10.30 -3.63 -12.65
C GLN A 101 9.01 -3.75 -13.47
N LEU A 102 8.08 -2.80 -13.30
CA LEU A 102 6.83 -2.71 -14.05
C LEU A 102 6.96 -1.88 -15.34
N GLY A 103 8.18 -1.43 -15.71
CA GLY A 103 8.42 -0.57 -16.85
C GLY A 103 7.90 0.87 -16.67
N ILE A 104 7.66 1.30 -15.43
CA ILE A 104 7.16 2.62 -15.08
C ILE A 104 8.34 3.46 -14.56
N GLN A 105 8.58 4.61 -15.18
CA GLN A 105 9.56 5.57 -14.69
C GLN A 105 8.91 6.50 -13.67
N LEU A 106 9.26 6.35 -12.40
CA LEU A 106 8.82 7.23 -11.33
C LEU A 106 9.80 8.38 -11.17
N LYS A 107 9.31 9.63 -11.25
CA LYS A 107 10.12 10.82 -11.07
C LYS A 107 9.46 11.78 -10.10
N PHE A 108 10.15 12.10 -9.02
CA PHE A 108 9.76 13.17 -8.11
C PHE A 108 10.36 14.51 -8.57
N VAL A 109 9.51 15.51 -8.72
CA VAL A 109 9.93 16.88 -9.09
C VAL A 109 9.28 17.84 -8.12
N CYS A 110 10.09 18.64 -7.44
CA CYS A 110 9.64 19.68 -6.52
C CYS A 110 10.39 20.98 -6.78
N ALA A 111 9.67 22.10 -6.72
CA ALA A 111 10.25 23.43 -6.86
C ALA A 111 10.98 23.91 -5.59
N MET A 112 10.84 23.18 -4.49
CA MET A 112 11.44 23.50 -3.20
C MET A 112 12.33 22.36 -2.74
N ASP A 113 13.48 22.69 -2.17
CA ASP A 113 14.41 21.69 -1.62
C ASP A 113 13.96 21.20 -0.22
N ARG A 114 13.21 22.04 0.48
CA ARG A 114 12.76 21.76 1.85
C ARG A 114 11.46 22.48 2.18
N ARG A 115 10.55 21.77 2.84
CA ARG A 115 9.31 22.34 3.40
C ARG A 115 8.98 21.72 4.73
N VAL A 116 9.32 22.41 5.82
CA VAL A 116 8.93 21.98 7.17
C VAL A 116 7.52 22.51 7.45
N CYS A 117 6.64 21.61 7.83
CA CYS A 117 5.28 21.93 8.26
C CYS A 117 4.77 20.91 9.29
N ALA A 118 3.80 21.32 10.07
CA ALA A 118 3.12 20.43 10.99
C ALA A 118 2.34 19.38 10.18
N ASN A 119 2.78 18.12 10.21
CA ASN A 119 2.14 17.02 9.52
C ASN A 119 2.19 15.74 10.36
N HIS A 120 1.43 14.75 9.93
CA HIS A 120 1.43 13.40 10.46
C HIS A 120 1.99 12.48 9.37
N SER A 121 3.26 12.10 9.47
CA SER A 121 4.00 11.40 8.41
C SER A 121 3.28 10.15 7.92
N ALA A 122 2.79 9.30 8.83
CA ALA A 122 2.05 8.09 8.45
C ALA A 122 0.74 8.38 7.70
N ALA A 123 0.04 9.49 8.01
CA ALA A 123 -1.15 9.88 7.25
C ALA A 123 -0.80 10.41 5.87
N VAL A 124 0.32 11.12 5.73
CA VAL A 124 0.82 11.59 4.43
C VAL A 124 1.24 10.41 3.55
N GLU A 125 2.01 9.47 4.08
CA GLU A 125 2.40 8.23 3.38
C GLU A 125 1.18 7.43 2.90
N GLN A 126 0.10 7.42 3.67
CA GLN A 126 -1.13 6.73 3.30
C GLN A 126 -1.91 7.43 2.17
N MET A 127 -1.71 8.74 1.98
CA MET A 127 -2.35 9.52 0.91
C MET A 127 -1.59 9.42 -0.43
N LEU A 128 -0.32 9.08 -0.40
CA LEU A 128 0.54 8.89 -1.58
C LEU A 128 0.38 7.50 -2.19
#